data_4b323410ac59b12ea88026c62d7428e3
#
_entry.id   4b323410ac59b12ea88026c62d7428e3
#
_cell.length_a   1.000
_cell.length_b   1.000
_cell.length_c   1.000
_cell.angle_alpha   90.00
_cell.angle_beta   90.00
_cell.angle_gamma   90.00
#
_symmetry.space_group_name_H-M   'P 1'
#
loop_
_entity.id
_entity.type
_entity.pdbx_description
1 polymer ?
#
loop_
_entity_poly.entity_id
_entity_poly.type
_entity_poly.pdbx_seq_one_letter_code
_entity_poly.pdbx_strand_id
1 'polypeptide(L)'
;MTEPVRIWIAATHHAAFLNGGWAFVRAEGTFVTGVAGGDRRTTRETMALSAFFAALGDLPDAAPLVIHAQTPDAVVLAGFFAPPKDPPTEDLELRARIRKALAGRQARLVRTERAPGTPMVFATAWADQGADKAKTKGSFHFVIPKPNLAKVPGL
;
A
#
# COMPACT_ATOMS: atom_id res chain seq x y z
N MET A 1 -22.87 -0.53 -13.69
CA MET A 1 -21.84 -1.20 -12.86
C MET A 1 -20.68 -0.27 -12.64
N THR A 2 -20.28 -0.13 -11.38
CA THR A 2 -19.14 0.70 -11.05
C THR A 2 -17.86 -0.11 -11.26
N GLU A 3 -16.90 0.45 -12.00
CA GLU A 3 -15.62 -0.20 -12.17
C GLU A 3 -14.88 -0.28 -10.83
N PRO A 4 -14.15 -1.38 -10.57
CA PRO A 4 -13.37 -1.48 -9.34
C PRO A 4 -12.22 -0.48 -9.33
N VAL A 5 -11.92 0.04 -8.16
CA VAL A 5 -10.68 0.78 -7.91
C VAL A 5 -9.58 -0.24 -7.70
N ARG A 6 -8.51 -0.14 -8.47
CA ARG A 6 -7.37 -1.05 -8.39
C ARG A 6 -6.25 -0.38 -7.59
N ILE A 7 -5.73 -1.08 -6.61
CA ILE A 7 -4.71 -0.56 -5.70
C ILE A 7 -3.54 -1.53 -5.66
N TRP A 8 -2.32 -1.03 -5.83
CA TRP A 8 -1.10 -1.81 -5.66
C TRP A 8 -0.37 -1.29 -4.43
N ILE A 9 -0.11 -2.17 -3.47
CA ILE A 9 0.53 -1.85 -2.20
C ILE A 9 1.94 -2.42 -2.23
N ALA A 10 2.92 -1.61 -1.91
CA ALA A 10 4.31 -2.03 -1.79
C ALA A 10 4.90 -1.57 -0.47
N ALA A 11 5.73 -2.42 0.12
CA ALA A 11 6.47 -2.11 1.33
C ALA A 11 7.89 -2.65 1.20
N THR A 12 8.82 -2.00 1.87
CA THR A 12 10.21 -2.43 1.94
C THR A 12 10.75 -2.16 3.34
N HIS A 13 11.78 -2.87 3.71
CA HIS A 13 12.41 -2.71 5.01
C HIS A 13 13.91 -3.02 4.90
N HIS A 14 14.72 -2.12 5.44
CA HIS A 14 16.18 -2.27 5.51
C HIS A 14 16.57 -2.60 6.93
N ALA A 15 16.79 -3.88 7.21
CA ALA A 15 17.01 -4.38 8.57
C ALA A 15 18.23 -3.76 9.25
N ALA A 16 19.28 -3.48 8.49
CA ALA A 16 20.51 -2.92 9.04
C ALA A 16 20.31 -1.57 9.72
N PHE A 17 19.39 -0.76 9.21
CA PHE A 17 19.11 0.60 9.71
C PHE A 17 17.71 0.71 10.33
N LEU A 18 16.95 -0.36 10.34
CA LEU A 18 15.57 -0.41 10.84
C LEU A 18 14.64 0.61 10.16
N ASN A 19 15.00 1.11 8.98
CA ASN A 19 14.15 2.01 8.21
C ASN A 19 13.33 1.23 7.20
N GLY A 20 12.17 1.75 6.90
CA GLY A 20 11.28 1.15 5.92
C GLY A 20 10.64 2.18 5.03
N GLY A 21 10.08 1.72 3.92
CA GLY A 21 9.34 2.53 2.99
C GLY A 21 8.07 1.85 2.56
N TRP A 22 7.17 2.65 2.03
CA TRP A 22 5.90 2.18 1.52
C TRP A 22 5.46 3.03 0.34
N ALA A 23 4.63 2.45 -0.50
CA ALA A 23 4.00 3.18 -1.58
C ALA A 23 2.71 2.49 -1.98
N PHE A 24 1.79 3.26 -2.56
CA PHE A 24 0.68 2.68 -3.29
C PHE A 24 0.53 3.38 -4.64
N VAL A 25 -0.05 2.66 -5.57
CA VAL A 25 -0.58 3.19 -6.82
C VAL A 25 -2.05 2.84 -6.84
N ARG A 26 -2.90 3.82 -7.17
CA ARG A 26 -4.35 3.63 -7.21
C ARG A 26 -4.86 4.09 -8.57
N ALA A 27 -5.59 3.21 -9.25
CA ALA A 27 -6.18 3.51 -10.55
C ALA A 27 -7.71 3.48 -10.47
N GLU A 28 -8.33 4.58 -10.85
CA GLU A 28 -9.77 4.75 -10.97
C GLU A 28 -10.06 5.06 -12.43
N GLY A 29 -10.33 4.03 -13.23
CA GLY A 29 -10.37 4.21 -14.68
C GLY A 29 -9.03 4.68 -15.21
N THR A 30 -8.99 5.85 -15.85
CA THR A 30 -7.76 6.46 -16.35
C THR A 30 -7.08 7.40 -15.35
N PHE A 31 -7.71 7.63 -14.21
CA PHE A 31 -7.18 8.52 -13.17
C PHE A 31 -6.28 7.73 -12.23
N VAL A 32 -5.01 8.08 -12.24
CA VAL A 32 -3.99 7.36 -11.46
C VAL A 32 -3.41 8.28 -10.40
N THR A 33 -3.40 7.81 -9.16
CA THR A 33 -2.78 8.52 -8.04
C THR A 33 -1.78 7.61 -7.34
N GLY A 34 -0.90 8.19 -6.54
CA GLY A 34 0.04 7.42 -5.76
C GLY A 34 0.71 8.28 -4.70
N VAL A 35 1.08 7.64 -3.61
CA VAL A 35 1.80 8.27 -2.50
C VAL A 35 2.89 7.31 -2.06
N ALA A 36 4.01 7.83 -1.67
CA ALA A 36 5.11 7.08 -1.08
C ALA A 36 5.51 7.70 0.24
N GLY A 37 6.07 6.92 1.11
CA GLY A 37 6.53 7.39 2.40
C GLY A 37 7.54 6.46 3.03
N GLY A 38 7.93 6.76 4.24
CA GLY A 38 8.86 5.94 4.97
C GLY A 38 8.94 6.34 6.42
N ASP A 39 9.64 5.52 7.20
CA ASP A 39 9.83 5.77 8.62
C ASP A 39 11.13 5.13 9.10
N ARG A 40 11.58 5.57 10.27
CA ARG A 40 12.67 4.97 11.01
C ARG A 40 12.11 4.05 12.10
N ARG A 41 12.94 3.09 12.52
CA ARG A 41 12.58 2.17 13.60
C ARG A 41 11.21 1.55 13.39
N THR A 42 11.01 1.05 12.18
CA THR A 42 9.75 0.49 11.77
C THR A 42 9.92 -0.95 11.30
N THR A 43 8.84 -1.58 10.91
CA THR A 43 8.82 -2.93 10.36
C THR A 43 8.20 -2.90 8.97
N ARG A 44 8.46 -3.94 8.18
CA ARG A 44 7.79 -4.09 6.89
C ARG A 44 6.27 -4.17 7.05
N GLU A 45 5.82 -4.84 8.10
CA GLU A 45 4.39 -4.96 8.41
C GLU A 45 3.74 -3.59 8.61
N THR A 46 4.34 -2.72 9.44
CA THR A 46 3.84 -1.37 9.64
C THR A 46 3.84 -0.58 8.34
N MET A 47 4.86 -0.77 7.50
CA MET A 47 4.93 -0.08 6.21
C MET A 47 3.82 -0.53 5.26
N ALA A 48 3.53 -1.83 5.19
CA ALA A 48 2.42 -2.34 4.40
C ALA A 48 1.08 -1.78 4.87
N LEU A 49 0.86 -1.73 6.18
CA LEU A 49 -0.35 -1.15 6.75
C LEU A 49 -0.46 0.35 6.46
N SER A 50 0.65 1.08 6.52
CA SER A 50 0.69 2.51 6.23
C SER A 50 0.31 2.79 4.78
N ALA A 51 0.84 2.01 3.84
CA ALA A 51 0.50 2.13 2.43
C ALA A 51 -0.99 1.83 2.19
N PHE A 52 -1.50 0.78 2.82
CA PHE A 52 -2.89 0.38 2.67
C PHE A 52 -3.83 1.45 3.20
N PHE A 53 -3.56 1.96 4.39
CA PHE A 53 -4.39 3.02 4.97
C PHE A 53 -4.38 4.27 4.09
N ALA A 54 -3.20 4.70 3.63
CA ALA A 54 -3.09 5.86 2.76
C ALA A 54 -3.88 5.67 1.44
N ALA A 55 -3.85 4.46 0.89
CA ALA A 55 -4.56 4.13 -0.36
C ALA A 55 -6.09 4.17 -0.21
N LEU A 56 -6.60 4.05 1.00
CA LEU A 56 -8.04 4.04 1.26
C LEU A 56 -8.63 5.45 1.47
N GLY A 57 -7.80 6.49 1.46
CA GLY A 57 -8.27 7.86 1.60
C GLY A 57 -9.03 8.35 0.37
N ASP A 58 -10.10 9.12 0.57
CA ASP A 58 -10.88 9.77 -0.49
C ASP A 58 -11.36 8.81 -1.59
N LEU A 59 -11.77 7.61 -1.20
CA LEU A 59 -12.32 6.64 -2.14
C LEU A 59 -13.74 7.01 -2.56
N PRO A 60 -14.11 6.75 -3.83
CA PRO A 60 -15.51 6.89 -4.26
C PRO A 60 -16.40 5.97 -3.45
N ASP A 61 -17.60 6.45 -3.11
CA ASP A 61 -18.57 5.66 -2.39
C ASP A 61 -18.99 4.44 -3.23
N ALA A 62 -19.15 3.31 -2.56
CA ALA A 62 -19.65 2.06 -3.13
C ALA A 62 -18.78 1.43 -4.23
N ALA A 63 -17.63 2.01 -4.59
CA ALA A 63 -16.75 1.36 -5.56
C ALA A 63 -16.11 0.11 -4.96
N PRO A 64 -16.16 -1.04 -5.65
CA PRO A 64 -15.44 -2.22 -5.19
C PRO A 64 -13.94 -2.01 -5.31
N LEU A 65 -13.18 -2.65 -4.44
CA LEU A 65 -11.73 -2.52 -4.40
C LEU A 65 -11.06 -3.84 -4.79
N VAL A 66 -10.03 -3.74 -5.61
CA VAL A 66 -9.14 -4.86 -5.89
C VAL A 66 -7.74 -4.43 -5.43
N ILE A 67 -7.24 -5.10 -4.40
CA ILE A 67 -5.97 -4.75 -3.75
C ILE A 67 -4.93 -5.79 -4.14
N HIS A 68 -3.83 -5.31 -4.72
CA HIS A 68 -2.70 -6.14 -5.13
C HIS A 68 -1.55 -5.95 -4.17
N ALA A 69 -0.94 -7.04 -3.73
CA ALA A 69 0.23 -7.02 -2.86
C ALA A 69 1.10 -8.25 -3.10
N GLN A 70 2.41 -8.10 -2.90
CA GLN A 70 3.32 -9.25 -2.92
C GLN A 70 3.09 -10.12 -1.70
N THR A 71 3.57 -11.36 -1.75
CA THR A 71 3.32 -12.36 -0.71
C THR A 71 3.53 -11.87 0.73
N PRO A 72 4.67 -11.26 1.10
CA PRO A 72 4.84 -10.84 2.49
C PRO A 72 3.79 -9.82 2.93
N ASP A 73 3.46 -8.88 2.07
CA ASP A 73 2.49 -7.83 2.37
C ASP A 73 1.07 -8.38 2.33
N ALA A 74 0.80 -9.27 1.39
CA ALA A 74 -0.51 -9.93 1.28
C ALA A 74 -0.85 -10.74 2.53
N VAL A 75 0.12 -11.38 3.16
CA VAL A 75 -0.09 -12.09 4.43
C VAL A 75 -0.55 -11.11 5.52
N VAL A 76 0.09 -9.94 5.60
CA VAL A 76 -0.29 -8.91 6.58
C VAL A 76 -1.72 -8.41 6.31
N LEU A 77 -2.04 -8.14 5.06
CA LEU A 77 -3.33 -7.57 4.68
C LEU A 77 -4.48 -8.58 4.74
N ALA A 78 -4.19 -9.85 4.66
CA ALA A 78 -5.21 -10.90 4.63
C ALA A 78 -6.13 -10.87 5.85
N GLY A 79 -5.64 -10.41 6.99
CA GLY A 79 -6.42 -10.33 8.22
C GLY A 79 -7.63 -9.38 8.15
N PHE A 80 -7.67 -8.49 7.15
CA PHE A 80 -8.81 -7.60 6.93
C PHE A 80 -9.90 -8.24 6.07
N PHE A 81 -9.61 -9.38 5.45
CA PHE A 81 -10.52 -10.08 4.54
C PHE A 81 -11.04 -11.39 5.12
N ALA A 82 -10.32 -11.95 6.09
CA ALA A 82 -10.74 -13.16 6.82
C ALA A 82 -10.19 -13.05 8.24
N PRO A 83 -10.96 -13.49 9.27
CA PRO A 83 -10.47 -13.41 10.64
C PRO A 83 -9.16 -14.19 10.81
N PRO A 84 -8.11 -13.58 11.36
CA PRO A 84 -6.86 -14.29 11.58
C PRO A 84 -7.00 -15.29 12.72
N LYS A 85 -6.24 -16.39 12.61
CA LYS A 85 -6.20 -17.41 13.66
C LYS A 85 -5.63 -16.83 14.95
N ASP A 86 -4.54 -16.09 14.84
CA ASP A 86 -3.91 -15.40 15.95
C ASP A 86 -4.04 -13.89 15.72
N PRO A 87 -4.89 -13.20 16.51
CA PRO A 87 -5.07 -11.76 16.32
C PRO A 87 -3.75 -11.00 16.52
N PRO A 88 -3.45 -10.02 15.67
CA PRO A 88 -2.25 -9.20 15.85
C PRO A 88 -2.31 -8.37 17.12
N THR A 89 -1.15 -8.09 17.69
CA THR A 89 -1.02 -7.32 18.93
C THR A 89 -0.40 -5.94 18.73
N GLU A 90 0.11 -5.66 17.52
CA GLU A 90 0.76 -4.39 17.19
C GLU A 90 -0.06 -3.60 16.17
N ASP A 91 0.20 -2.30 16.11
CA ASP A 91 -0.46 -1.38 15.18
C ASP A 91 -1.98 -1.39 15.31
N LEU A 92 -2.49 -1.57 16.51
CA LEU A 92 -3.92 -1.77 16.73
C LEU A 92 -4.76 -0.57 16.31
N GLU A 93 -4.28 0.65 16.55
CA GLU A 93 -5.00 1.85 16.15
C GLU A 93 -5.05 1.98 14.63
N LEU A 94 -3.92 1.75 13.97
CA LEU A 94 -3.85 1.80 12.51
C LEU A 94 -4.74 0.73 11.89
N ARG A 95 -4.72 -0.48 12.43
CA ARG A 95 -5.57 -1.58 11.98
C ARG A 95 -7.06 -1.25 12.15
N ALA A 96 -7.42 -0.61 13.26
CA ALA A 96 -8.80 -0.18 13.49
C ALA A 96 -9.27 0.86 12.46
N ARG A 97 -8.39 1.80 12.11
CA ARG A 97 -8.68 2.81 11.08
C ARG A 97 -8.86 2.17 9.71
N ILE A 98 -8.06 1.17 9.38
CA ILE A 98 -8.20 0.43 8.12
C ILE A 98 -9.55 -0.29 8.09
N ARG A 99 -9.91 -1.00 9.16
CA ARG A 99 -11.20 -1.71 9.23
C ARG A 99 -12.37 -0.75 9.06
N LYS A 100 -12.29 0.42 9.67
CA LYS A 100 -13.33 1.45 9.53
C LYS A 100 -13.44 1.93 8.07
N ALA A 101 -12.31 2.15 7.41
CA ALA A 101 -12.30 2.59 6.02
C ALA A 101 -12.85 1.51 5.05
N LEU A 102 -12.69 0.24 5.39
CA LEU A 102 -13.18 -0.87 4.58
C LEU A 102 -14.64 -1.25 4.88
N ALA A 103 -15.20 -0.77 5.99
CA ALA A 103 -16.53 -1.18 6.42
C ALA A 103 -17.58 -0.91 5.34
N GLY A 104 -18.38 -1.93 5.02
CA GLY A 104 -19.44 -1.82 4.02
C GLY A 104 -18.98 -1.82 2.58
N ARG A 105 -17.68 -2.01 2.33
CA ARG A 105 -17.14 -2.04 0.97
C ARG A 105 -16.92 -3.48 0.50
N GLN A 106 -17.17 -3.70 -0.79
CA GLN A 106 -16.71 -4.92 -1.45
C GLN A 106 -15.22 -4.74 -1.76
N ALA A 107 -14.42 -5.66 -1.27
CA ALA A 107 -12.98 -5.60 -1.49
C ALA A 107 -12.42 -7.01 -1.57
N ARG A 108 -11.43 -7.21 -2.42
CA ARG A 108 -10.69 -8.47 -2.49
C ARG A 108 -9.20 -8.22 -2.59
N LEU A 109 -8.45 -9.14 -2.03
CA LEU A 109 -6.99 -9.11 -2.03
C LEU A 109 -6.47 -10.10 -3.07
N VAL A 110 -5.57 -9.63 -3.91
CA VAL A 110 -4.93 -10.44 -4.95
C VAL A 110 -3.43 -10.46 -4.70
N ARG A 111 -2.87 -11.65 -4.55
CA ARG A 111 -1.43 -11.81 -4.47
C ARG A 111 -0.85 -11.55 -5.86
N THR A 112 0.07 -10.61 -5.96
CA THR A 112 0.61 -10.14 -7.23
C THR A 112 2.13 -10.11 -7.18
N GLU A 113 2.77 -10.78 -8.13
CA GLU A 113 4.22 -10.82 -8.21
C GLU A 113 4.79 -9.50 -8.71
N ARG A 114 6.02 -9.20 -8.29
CA ARG A 114 6.78 -8.07 -8.81
C ARG A 114 7.44 -8.51 -10.12
N ALA A 115 6.76 -8.25 -11.21
CA ALA A 115 7.25 -8.61 -12.54
C ALA A 115 7.51 -7.34 -13.38
N PRO A 116 8.51 -7.35 -14.29
CA PRO A 116 8.72 -6.21 -15.18
C PRO A 116 7.45 -5.86 -15.95
N GLY A 117 7.22 -4.57 -16.16
CA GLY A 117 6.05 -4.10 -16.88
C GLY A 117 4.75 -4.12 -16.08
N THR A 118 4.83 -4.14 -14.77
CA THR A 118 3.63 -4.16 -13.90
C THR A 118 3.62 -2.97 -12.95
N PRO A 119 2.42 -2.57 -12.47
CA PRO A 119 2.33 -1.51 -11.46
C PRO A 119 3.04 -1.88 -10.14
N MET A 120 3.15 -3.16 -9.83
CA MET A 120 3.82 -3.61 -8.61
C MET A 120 5.31 -3.25 -8.62
N VAL A 121 5.98 -3.38 -9.77
CA VAL A 121 7.38 -2.96 -9.91
C VAL A 121 7.51 -1.46 -9.67
N PHE A 122 6.61 -0.67 -10.24
CA PHE A 122 6.62 0.77 -10.05
C PHE A 122 6.42 1.15 -8.57
N ALA A 123 5.41 0.58 -7.92
CA ALA A 123 5.14 0.86 -6.51
C ALA A 123 6.31 0.45 -5.62
N THR A 124 6.95 -0.70 -5.90
CA THR A 124 8.10 -1.17 -5.14
C THR A 124 9.28 -0.21 -5.25
N ALA A 125 9.54 0.33 -6.44
CA ALA A 125 10.62 1.30 -6.65
C ALA A 125 10.39 2.57 -5.81
N TRP A 126 9.16 3.04 -5.71
CA TRP A 126 8.84 4.20 -4.89
C TRP A 126 8.89 3.90 -3.39
N ALA A 127 8.51 2.68 -2.98
CA ALA A 127 8.68 2.25 -1.60
C ALA A 127 10.17 2.25 -1.21
N ASP A 128 11.04 1.78 -2.10
CA ASP A 128 12.49 1.79 -1.87
C ASP A 128 13.01 3.22 -1.72
N GLN A 129 12.53 4.16 -2.54
CA GLN A 129 12.88 5.57 -2.38
C GLN A 129 12.41 6.12 -1.04
N GLY A 130 11.23 5.74 -0.60
CA GLY A 130 10.71 6.14 0.71
C GLY A 130 11.62 5.66 1.83
N ALA A 131 12.07 4.42 1.79
CA ALA A 131 12.99 3.86 2.77
C ALA A 131 14.32 4.62 2.78
N ASP A 132 14.89 4.92 1.61
CA ASP A 132 16.16 5.65 1.53
C ASP A 132 16.03 7.06 2.11
N LYS A 133 14.98 7.78 1.79
CA LYS A 133 14.76 9.12 2.32
C LYS A 133 14.50 9.12 3.82
N ALA A 134 13.87 8.08 4.35
CA ALA A 134 13.61 7.98 5.78
C ALA A 134 14.88 7.91 6.62
N LYS A 135 16.00 7.45 6.07
CA LYS A 135 17.28 7.44 6.78
C LYS A 135 17.65 8.83 7.30
N THR A 136 17.34 9.88 6.55
CA THR A 136 17.69 11.24 6.92
C THR A 136 16.51 12.05 7.41
N LYS A 137 15.31 11.82 6.85
CA LYS A 137 14.13 12.63 7.16
C LYS A 137 13.27 12.08 8.29
N GLY A 138 13.40 10.80 8.62
CA GLY A 138 12.49 10.14 9.57
C GLY A 138 11.13 9.86 8.93
N SER A 139 10.07 9.96 9.72
CA SER A 139 8.71 9.71 9.26
C SER A 139 8.27 10.81 8.28
N PHE A 140 7.83 10.43 7.09
CA PHE A 140 7.35 11.37 6.09
C PHE A 140 6.55 10.65 5.00
N HIS A 141 5.83 11.43 4.21
CA HIS A 141 5.20 10.93 2.98
C HIS A 141 5.13 12.04 1.94
N PHE A 142 4.98 11.65 0.69
CA PHE A 142 4.87 12.59 -0.42
C PHE A 142 4.04 12.00 -1.55
N VAL A 143 3.36 12.88 -2.29
CA VAL A 143 2.57 12.48 -3.45
C VAL A 143 3.54 12.17 -4.60
N ILE A 144 3.34 11.03 -5.27
CA ILE A 144 4.13 10.70 -6.46
C ILE A 144 3.72 11.65 -7.58
N PRO A 145 4.70 12.33 -8.22
CA PRO A 145 4.38 13.32 -9.26
C PRO A 145 3.61 12.74 -10.44
N LYS A 146 2.67 13.50 -10.97
CA LYS A 146 1.85 13.08 -12.11
C LYS A 146 2.66 12.62 -13.33
N PRO A 147 3.76 13.28 -13.72
CA PRO A 147 4.56 12.78 -14.85
C PRO A 147 5.10 11.36 -14.63
N ASN A 148 5.42 11.02 -13.38
CA ASN A 148 5.87 9.68 -13.03
C ASN A 148 4.71 8.68 -13.08
N LEU A 149 3.55 9.07 -12.55
CA LEU A 149 2.35 8.22 -12.56
C LEU A 149 1.87 7.91 -13.98
N ALA A 150 2.09 8.82 -14.92
CA ALA A 150 1.75 8.60 -16.33
C ALA A 150 2.57 7.47 -16.95
N LYS A 151 3.69 7.10 -16.32
CA LYS A 151 4.60 6.04 -16.79
C LYS A 151 4.39 4.70 -16.10
N VAL A 152 3.37 4.56 -15.25
CA VAL A 152 3.11 3.28 -14.57
C VAL A 152 2.81 2.22 -15.63
N PRO A 153 3.62 1.15 -15.68
CA PRO A 153 3.42 0.12 -16.70
C PRO A 153 2.27 -0.79 -16.34
N GLY A 154 1.60 -1.33 -17.34
CA GLY A 154 0.59 -2.36 -17.15
C GLY A 154 -0.79 -1.89 -16.66
N LEU A 155 -1.04 -0.61 -16.70
CA LEU A 155 -2.36 -0.08 -16.37
C LEU A 155 -3.31 -0.10 -17.56
#